data_e238ea30338d24be697e980147a49413
#
_entry.id   e238ea30338d24be697e980147a49413
#
_cell.length_a   1.000
_cell.length_b   1.000
_cell.length_c   1.000
_cell.angle_alpha   90.00
_cell.angle_beta   90.00
_cell.angle_gamma   90.00
#
_symmetry.space_group_name_H-M   'P 1'
#
loop_
_entity.id
_entity.type
_entity.pdbx_description
1 polymer ?
#
loop_
_entity_poly.entity_id
_entity_poly.type
_entity_poly.pdbx_seq_one_letter_code
_entity_poly.pdbx_strand_id
1 'polypeptide(L)'
;MKPEYNKLFGIECKELNSEQTVLLLKKLNSEIGGIYKQFRSNAGKEDIKQDISTTLVTKVLLGALGCVPAYDRFFVDAVKKNEVTTGNYNIASLQKLIKFYEKHQERLEELRSKFLIEYQFNEDKKTLLYPQMKVLDMGFWKIGFDLSKESK
;
A
#
# COMPACT_ATOMS: atom_id res chain seq x y z
N MET A 1 -3.49 15.39 -7.88
CA MET A 1 -4.11 14.06 -8.12
C MET A 1 -5.48 14.28 -8.74
N LYS A 2 -5.88 13.46 -9.73
CA LYS A 2 -7.21 13.61 -10.35
C LYS A 2 -8.32 13.27 -9.34
N PRO A 3 -9.46 14.00 -9.33
CA PRO A 3 -10.52 13.80 -8.33
C PRO A 3 -11.07 12.37 -8.24
N GLU A 4 -11.05 11.64 -9.34
CA GLU A 4 -11.52 10.24 -9.39
C GLU A 4 -10.78 9.31 -8.43
N TYR A 5 -9.49 9.60 -8.13
CA TYR A 5 -8.66 8.78 -7.22
C TYR A 5 -8.91 9.07 -5.74
N ASN A 6 -9.67 10.10 -5.40
CA ASN A 6 -10.03 10.39 -4.01
C ASN A 6 -10.77 9.21 -3.35
N LYS A 7 -11.47 8.39 -4.15
CA LYS A 7 -12.14 7.17 -3.68
C LYS A 7 -11.19 6.11 -3.12
N LEU A 8 -9.90 6.18 -3.47
CA LEU A 8 -8.88 5.25 -2.97
C LEU A 8 -8.24 5.71 -1.66
N PHE A 9 -8.50 6.94 -1.24
CA PHE A 9 -7.91 7.49 -0.03
C PHE A 9 -8.48 6.82 1.22
N GLY A 10 -7.64 6.09 1.94
CA GLY A 10 -8.03 5.38 3.15
C GLY A 10 -9.11 4.32 2.95
N ILE A 11 -9.29 3.85 1.71
CA ILE A 11 -10.33 2.89 1.35
C ILE A 11 -10.26 1.63 2.22
N GLU A 12 -11.41 1.15 2.67
CA GLU A 12 -11.49 -0.07 3.46
C GLU A 12 -11.34 -1.34 2.60
N CYS A 13 -10.85 -2.41 3.19
CA CYS A 13 -10.58 -3.67 2.52
C CYS A 13 -11.78 -4.21 1.74
N LYS A 14 -12.98 -4.14 2.33
CA LYS A 14 -14.23 -4.60 1.69
C LYS A 14 -14.56 -3.86 0.40
N GLU A 15 -14.24 -2.56 0.33
CA GLU A 15 -14.52 -1.72 -0.84
C GLU A 15 -13.42 -1.83 -1.89
N LEU A 16 -12.18 -2.07 -1.43
CA LEU A 16 -11.03 -2.26 -2.30
C LEU A 16 -11.18 -3.47 -3.22
N ASN A 17 -11.97 -4.48 -2.83
CA ASN A 17 -12.20 -5.69 -3.62
C ASN A 17 -13.27 -5.52 -4.73
N SER A 18 -13.93 -4.37 -4.82
CA SER A 18 -14.91 -4.13 -5.89
C SER A 18 -14.25 -4.00 -7.26
N GLU A 19 -14.92 -4.47 -8.31
CA GLU A 19 -14.41 -4.41 -9.68
C GLU A 19 -14.04 -2.99 -10.10
N GLN A 20 -14.89 -2.01 -9.75
CA GLN A 20 -14.64 -0.60 -10.05
C GLN A 20 -13.36 -0.08 -9.39
N THR A 21 -13.15 -0.42 -8.13
CA THR A 21 -11.97 0.00 -7.37
C THR A 21 -10.70 -0.67 -7.92
N VAL A 22 -10.78 -1.95 -8.28
CA VAL A 22 -9.67 -2.68 -8.91
C VAL A 22 -9.27 -2.06 -10.25
N LEU A 23 -10.25 -1.68 -11.08
CA LEU A 23 -9.98 -1.00 -12.34
C LEU A 23 -9.35 0.38 -12.12
N LEU A 24 -9.85 1.14 -11.15
CA LEU A 24 -9.31 2.45 -10.80
C LEU A 24 -7.86 2.34 -10.29
N LEU A 25 -7.57 1.34 -9.46
CA LEU A 25 -6.22 1.08 -8.97
C LEU A 25 -5.25 0.69 -10.11
N LYS A 26 -5.68 -0.16 -11.05
CA LYS A 26 -4.89 -0.49 -12.24
C LYS A 26 -4.57 0.73 -13.08
N LYS A 27 -5.57 1.60 -13.31
CA LYS A 27 -5.41 2.85 -14.05
C LYS A 27 -4.39 3.76 -13.36
N LEU A 28 -4.51 3.95 -12.05
CA LEU A 28 -3.58 4.77 -11.26
C LEU A 28 -2.16 4.22 -11.30
N ASN A 29 -1.98 2.90 -11.18
CA ASN A 29 -0.67 2.25 -11.31
C ASN A 29 0.00 2.59 -12.65
N SER A 30 -0.75 2.50 -13.75
CA SER A 30 -0.27 2.83 -15.08
C SER A 30 0.10 4.32 -15.20
N GLU A 31 -0.71 5.22 -14.65
CA GLU A 31 -0.43 6.66 -14.66
C GLU A 31 0.83 7.01 -13.85
N ILE A 32 0.98 6.45 -12.66
CA ILE A 32 2.21 6.62 -11.86
C ILE A 32 3.42 6.14 -12.66
N GLY A 33 3.33 4.97 -13.29
CA GLY A 33 4.37 4.44 -14.16
C GLY A 33 4.73 5.41 -15.29
N GLY A 34 3.74 5.95 -15.99
CA GLY A 34 3.92 6.92 -17.07
C GLY A 34 4.61 8.21 -16.62
N ILE A 35 4.17 8.78 -15.49
CA ILE A 35 4.76 10.01 -14.91
C ILE A 35 6.25 9.80 -14.62
N TYR A 36 6.61 8.70 -13.98
CA TYR A 36 8.01 8.42 -13.65
C TYR A 36 8.87 8.17 -14.89
N LYS A 37 8.33 7.49 -15.92
CA LYS A 37 9.04 7.33 -17.21
C LYS A 37 9.33 8.68 -17.85
N GLN A 38 8.34 9.55 -17.90
CA GLN A 38 8.51 10.92 -18.44
C GLN A 38 9.54 11.72 -17.63
N PHE A 39 9.49 11.61 -16.30
CA PHE A 39 10.44 12.31 -15.43
C PHE A 39 11.88 11.85 -15.65
N ARG A 40 12.10 10.54 -15.84
CA ARG A 40 13.42 9.98 -16.14
C ARG A 40 13.95 10.42 -17.50
N SER A 41 13.09 10.41 -18.52
CA SER A 41 13.45 10.89 -19.87
C SER A 41 13.86 12.36 -19.83
N ASN A 42 13.07 13.22 -19.18
CA ASN A 42 13.38 14.64 -19.03
C ASN A 42 14.68 14.91 -18.25
N ALA A 43 15.08 14.00 -17.39
CA ALA A 43 16.33 14.07 -16.62
C ALA A 43 17.56 13.56 -17.41
N GLY A 44 17.44 13.30 -18.72
CA GLY A 44 18.52 12.83 -19.57
C GLY A 44 19.00 11.39 -19.25
N LYS A 45 18.17 10.60 -18.58
CA LYS A 45 18.45 9.19 -18.24
C LYS A 45 17.74 8.24 -19.21
N GLU A 46 17.86 8.50 -20.50
CA GLU A 46 17.21 7.72 -21.57
C GLU A 46 17.69 6.25 -21.62
N ASP A 47 18.89 5.97 -21.14
CA ASP A 47 19.46 4.63 -21.11
C ASP A 47 18.81 3.69 -20.06
N ILE A 48 18.01 4.23 -19.15
CA ILE A 48 17.32 3.42 -18.15
C ILE A 48 16.05 2.83 -18.78
N LYS A 49 16.21 1.74 -19.52
CA LYS A 49 15.11 1.00 -20.16
C LYS A 49 14.21 0.25 -19.17
N GLN A 50 14.59 0.18 -17.91
CA GLN A 50 13.83 -0.57 -16.91
C GLN A 50 12.54 0.15 -16.53
N ASP A 51 11.46 -0.61 -16.46
CA ASP A 51 10.20 -0.17 -15.88
C ASP A 51 10.42 0.23 -14.41
N ILE A 52 9.53 1.09 -13.93
CA ILE A 52 9.55 1.52 -12.55
C ILE A 52 9.34 0.32 -11.63
N SER A 53 10.12 0.23 -10.56
CA SER A 53 9.98 -0.88 -9.63
C SER A 53 8.60 -0.87 -8.98
N THR A 54 8.02 -2.04 -8.85
CA THR A 54 6.77 -2.27 -8.11
C THR A 54 6.82 -1.66 -6.70
N THR A 55 7.96 -1.78 -6.04
CA THR A 55 8.19 -1.20 -4.72
C THR A 55 8.01 0.31 -4.71
N LEU A 56 8.49 1.03 -5.74
CA LEU A 56 8.32 2.48 -5.81
C LEU A 56 6.84 2.85 -5.99
N VAL A 57 6.14 2.19 -6.93
CA VAL A 57 4.71 2.43 -7.17
C VAL A 57 3.90 2.20 -5.90
N THR A 58 4.12 1.07 -5.23
CA THR A 58 3.36 0.72 -4.02
C THR A 58 3.69 1.63 -2.84
N LYS A 59 4.93 2.11 -2.71
CA LYS A 59 5.28 3.14 -1.71
C LYS A 59 4.57 4.46 -1.95
N VAL A 60 4.43 4.88 -3.21
CA VAL A 60 3.65 6.08 -3.55
C VAL A 60 2.18 5.89 -3.20
N LEU A 61 1.59 4.75 -3.54
CA LEU A 61 0.19 4.44 -3.23
C LEU A 61 -0.07 4.36 -1.72
N LEU A 62 0.85 3.73 -0.97
CA LEU A 62 0.77 3.68 0.48
C LEU A 62 0.86 5.06 1.10
N GLY A 63 1.86 5.86 0.68
CA GLY A 63 2.11 7.18 1.24
C GLY A 63 1.04 8.20 0.91
N ALA A 64 0.53 8.19 -0.32
CA ALA A 64 -0.45 9.17 -0.79
C ALA A 64 -1.91 8.79 -0.47
N LEU A 65 -2.25 7.51 -0.48
CA LEU A 65 -3.63 7.04 -0.41
C LEU A 65 -3.90 6.01 0.68
N GLY A 66 -2.88 5.30 1.16
CA GLY A 66 -3.04 4.22 2.13
C GLY A 66 -3.81 3.00 1.60
N CYS A 67 -3.96 2.88 0.27
CA CYS A 67 -4.85 1.89 -0.35
C CYS A 67 -4.19 0.54 -0.63
N VAL A 68 -2.86 0.45 -0.60
CA VAL A 68 -2.10 -0.81 -0.74
C VAL A 68 -0.87 -0.76 0.15
N PRO A 69 -0.34 -1.90 0.63
CA PRO A 69 0.95 -1.94 1.33
C PRO A 69 2.12 -1.64 0.40
N ALA A 70 3.26 -1.22 0.95
CA ALA A 70 4.50 -1.14 0.20
C ALA A 70 5.08 -2.55 0.02
N TYR A 71 5.22 -3.00 -1.21
CA TYR A 71 5.85 -4.30 -1.52
C TYR A 71 7.38 -4.17 -1.50
N ASP A 72 7.93 -3.70 -0.38
CA ASP A 72 9.38 -3.71 -0.16
C ASP A 72 9.86 -5.06 0.38
N ARG A 73 11.17 -5.20 0.53
CA ARG A 73 11.78 -6.46 0.93
C ARG A 73 11.20 -7.02 2.22
N PHE A 74 11.11 -6.21 3.26
CA PHE A 74 10.65 -6.68 4.57
C PHE A 74 9.19 -7.12 4.55
N PHE A 75 8.32 -6.34 3.92
CA PHE A 75 6.93 -6.71 3.72
C PHE A 75 6.82 -8.03 2.93
N VAL A 76 7.54 -8.14 1.81
CA VAL A 76 7.51 -9.32 0.93
C VAL A 76 8.01 -10.57 1.66
N ASP A 77 9.11 -10.49 2.40
CA ASP A 77 9.66 -11.61 3.15
C ASP A 77 8.67 -12.10 4.22
N ALA A 78 8.04 -11.16 4.94
CA ALA A 78 7.08 -11.49 5.97
C ALA A 78 5.81 -12.16 5.42
N VAL A 79 5.20 -11.63 4.35
CA VAL A 79 3.97 -12.20 3.78
C VAL A 79 4.21 -13.57 3.14
N LYS A 80 5.42 -13.82 2.62
CA LYS A 80 5.84 -15.13 2.11
C LYS A 80 6.02 -16.13 3.26
N LYS A 81 6.80 -15.76 4.29
CA LYS A 81 7.07 -16.63 5.44
C LYS A 81 5.80 -17.04 6.18
N ASN A 82 4.81 -16.15 6.24
CA ASN A 82 3.53 -16.42 6.88
C ASN A 82 2.48 -16.98 5.90
N GLU A 83 2.88 -17.35 4.68
CA GLU A 83 2.03 -17.97 3.65
C GLU A 83 0.78 -17.15 3.30
N VAL A 84 0.82 -15.83 3.53
CA VAL A 84 -0.32 -14.95 3.22
C VAL A 84 -0.43 -14.70 1.73
N THR A 85 0.70 -14.35 1.08
CA THR A 85 0.78 -14.15 -0.38
C THR A 85 2.14 -14.57 -0.92
N THR A 86 2.26 -14.60 -2.26
CA THR A 86 3.53 -14.84 -2.96
C THR A 86 4.50 -13.65 -2.90
N GLY A 87 4.07 -12.52 -2.34
CA GLY A 87 4.88 -11.29 -2.30
C GLY A 87 4.97 -10.53 -3.63
N ASN A 88 4.31 -10.99 -4.68
CA ASN A 88 4.21 -10.26 -5.95
C ASN A 88 3.03 -9.29 -5.89
N TYR A 89 3.25 -8.03 -6.22
CA TYR A 89 2.17 -7.06 -6.30
C TYR A 89 1.28 -7.32 -7.53
N ASN A 90 0.10 -7.83 -7.28
CA ASN A 90 -0.97 -8.03 -8.25
C ASN A 90 -2.32 -8.15 -7.53
N ILE A 91 -3.40 -8.18 -8.30
CA ILE A 91 -4.75 -8.22 -7.74
C ILE A 91 -4.99 -9.46 -6.88
N ALA A 92 -4.47 -10.63 -7.29
CA ALA A 92 -4.62 -11.86 -6.51
C ALA A 92 -3.91 -11.78 -5.15
N SER A 93 -2.72 -11.17 -5.10
CA SER A 93 -2.01 -10.90 -3.86
C SER A 93 -2.78 -9.91 -2.96
N LEU A 94 -3.32 -8.85 -3.54
CA LEU A 94 -4.12 -7.86 -2.82
C LEU A 94 -5.39 -8.49 -2.23
N GLN A 95 -6.09 -9.33 -3.00
CA GLN A 95 -7.27 -10.06 -2.52
C GLN A 95 -6.95 -11.02 -1.36
N LYS A 96 -5.78 -11.64 -1.37
CA LYS A 96 -5.33 -12.47 -0.23
C LYS A 96 -5.06 -11.63 1.02
N LEU A 97 -4.50 -10.43 0.88
CA LEU A 97 -4.32 -9.50 1.99
C LEU A 97 -5.66 -9.00 2.55
N ILE A 98 -6.62 -8.71 1.68
CA ILE A 98 -7.99 -8.35 2.09
C ILE A 98 -8.60 -9.48 2.92
N LYS A 99 -8.57 -10.72 2.42
CA LYS A 99 -9.06 -11.91 3.15
C LYS A 99 -8.33 -12.12 4.48
N PHE A 100 -7.03 -11.87 4.52
CA PHE A 100 -6.26 -11.93 5.76
C PHE A 100 -6.77 -10.87 6.75
N TYR A 101 -7.00 -9.63 6.29
CA TYR A 101 -7.54 -8.57 7.14
C TYR A 101 -8.92 -8.94 7.69
N GLU A 102 -9.84 -9.38 6.83
CA GLU A 102 -11.19 -9.81 7.20
C GLU A 102 -11.17 -10.95 8.23
N LYS A 103 -10.31 -11.95 8.03
CA LYS A 103 -10.15 -13.07 8.96
C LYS A 103 -9.68 -12.65 10.35
N HIS A 104 -8.91 -11.57 10.44
CA HIS A 104 -8.32 -11.06 11.68
C HIS A 104 -8.89 -9.69 12.07
N GLN A 105 -10.05 -9.34 11.55
CA GLN A 105 -10.62 -7.99 11.61
C GLN A 105 -10.71 -7.45 13.03
N GLU A 106 -11.27 -8.19 13.95
CA GLU A 106 -11.48 -7.75 15.34
C GLU A 106 -10.16 -7.28 15.97
N ARG A 107 -9.12 -8.10 15.89
CA ARG A 107 -7.81 -7.78 16.47
C ARG A 107 -7.10 -6.64 15.73
N LEU A 108 -7.24 -6.58 14.41
CA LEU A 108 -6.62 -5.54 13.60
C LEU A 108 -7.31 -4.19 13.78
N GLU A 109 -8.63 -4.16 13.94
CA GLU A 109 -9.37 -2.92 14.24
C GLU A 109 -9.12 -2.45 15.67
N GLU A 110 -9.00 -3.35 16.66
CA GLU A 110 -8.55 -2.99 17.99
C GLU A 110 -7.16 -2.33 17.97
N LEU A 111 -6.23 -2.91 17.22
CA LEU A 111 -4.90 -2.33 17.02
C LEU A 111 -4.98 -0.99 16.30
N ARG A 112 -5.75 -0.91 15.22
CA ARG A 112 -5.96 0.30 14.41
C ARG A 112 -6.51 1.46 15.23
N SER A 113 -7.43 1.18 16.16
CA SER A 113 -8.01 2.20 17.03
C SER A 113 -6.99 2.90 17.94
N LYS A 114 -5.82 2.28 18.15
CA LYS A 114 -4.69 2.87 18.90
C LYS A 114 -3.81 3.79 18.05
N PHE A 115 -3.97 3.76 16.72
CA PHE A 115 -3.22 4.59 15.77
C PHE A 115 -4.12 5.69 15.21
N LEU A 116 -4.25 6.77 15.98
CA LEU A 116 -4.99 7.95 15.56
C LEU A 116 -4.01 9.01 15.05
N ILE A 117 -4.32 9.59 13.90
CA ILE A 117 -3.61 10.76 13.38
C ILE A 117 -4.45 11.97 13.74
N GLU A 118 -3.94 12.77 14.66
CA GLU A 118 -4.52 14.08 14.91
C GLU A 118 -3.85 15.10 13.97
N TYR A 119 -4.66 15.84 13.25
CA TYR A 119 -4.17 16.94 12.45
C TYR A 119 -5.06 18.16 12.64
N GLN A 120 -4.44 19.33 12.56
CA GLN A 120 -5.13 20.60 12.64
C GLN A 120 -5.08 21.25 11.26
N PHE A 121 -6.24 21.58 10.74
CA PHE A 121 -6.37 22.37 9.53
C PHE A 121 -7.21 23.61 9.86
N ASN A 122 -6.58 24.80 9.82
CA ASN A 122 -7.11 26.03 10.41
C ASN A 122 -7.37 25.86 11.92
N GLU A 123 -8.58 26.16 12.39
CA GLU A 123 -9.00 26.00 13.79
C GLU A 123 -9.60 24.62 14.10
N ASP A 124 -9.88 23.82 13.07
CA ASP A 124 -10.50 22.50 13.21
C ASP A 124 -9.46 21.43 13.52
N LYS A 125 -9.60 20.78 14.67
CA LYS A 125 -8.89 19.52 14.98
C LYS A 125 -9.67 18.36 14.40
N LYS A 126 -9.01 17.54 13.60
CA LYS A 126 -9.59 16.32 13.03
C LYS A 126 -8.75 15.11 13.37
N THR A 127 -9.41 14.00 13.59
CA THR A 127 -8.78 12.72 13.89
C THR A 127 -9.07 11.75 12.75
N LEU A 128 -8.04 11.11 12.23
CA LEU A 128 -8.15 10.07 11.21
C LEU A 128 -7.60 8.76 11.75
N LEU A 129 -8.32 7.68 11.48
CA LEU A 129 -7.79 6.33 11.64
C LEU A 129 -6.76 6.01 10.56
N TYR A 130 -5.72 5.28 10.92
CA TYR A 130 -4.81 4.73 9.91
C TYR A 130 -5.58 3.88 8.89
N PRO A 131 -5.25 3.98 7.60
CA PRO A 131 -5.82 3.09 6.59
C PRO A 131 -5.54 1.62 6.92
N GLN A 132 -6.50 0.74 6.64
CA GLN A 132 -6.38 -0.70 6.94
C GLN A 132 -5.15 -1.34 6.30
N MET A 133 -4.86 -1.00 5.04
CA MET A 133 -3.67 -1.49 4.34
C MET A 133 -2.36 -0.95 4.93
N LYS A 134 -2.40 0.23 5.55
CA LYS A 134 -1.25 0.79 6.28
C LYS A 134 -0.97 0.01 7.56
N VAL A 135 -2.00 -0.45 8.27
CA VAL A 135 -1.85 -1.31 9.45
C VAL A 135 -1.21 -2.64 9.07
N LEU A 136 -1.66 -3.26 7.96
CA LEU A 136 -1.04 -4.48 7.45
C LEU A 136 0.42 -4.27 7.05
N ASP A 137 0.70 -3.15 6.37
CA ASP A 137 2.06 -2.78 5.96
C ASP A 137 2.99 -2.71 7.17
N MET A 138 2.61 -1.96 8.19
CA MET A 138 3.39 -1.79 9.41
C MET A 138 3.65 -3.11 10.14
N GLY A 139 2.62 -3.96 10.27
CA GLY A 139 2.72 -5.25 10.94
C GLY A 139 3.66 -6.21 10.21
N PHE A 140 3.46 -6.42 8.92
CA PHE A 140 4.31 -7.31 8.13
C PHE A 140 5.71 -6.73 7.92
N TRP A 141 5.86 -5.43 7.75
CA TRP A 141 7.17 -4.79 7.69
C TRP A 141 7.98 -5.07 8.97
N LYS A 142 7.37 -4.91 10.14
CA LYS A 142 8.02 -5.19 11.43
C LYS A 142 8.46 -6.65 11.53
N ILE A 143 7.60 -7.60 11.17
CA ILE A 143 7.93 -9.03 11.14
C ILE A 143 9.13 -9.28 10.22
N GLY A 144 9.11 -8.77 9.00
CA GLY A 144 10.19 -8.96 8.04
C GLY A 144 11.51 -8.31 8.46
N PHE A 145 11.43 -7.16 9.11
CA PHE A 145 12.60 -6.50 9.69
C PHE A 145 13.24 -7.36 10.80
N ASP A 146 12.43 -7.93 11.69
CA ASP A 146 12.94 -8.79 12.76
C ASP A 146 13.56 -10.07 12.19
N LEU A 147 12.92 -10.71 11.22
CA LEU A 147 13.49 -11.86 10.50
C LEU A 147 14.86 -11.56 9.89
N SER A 148 15.05 -10.35 9.38
CA SER A 148 16.33 -9.94 8.79
C SER A 148 17.47 -9.81 9.80
N LYS A 149 17.15 -9.64 11.08
CA LYS A 149 18.14 -9.60 12.17
C LYS A 149 18.55 -10.99 12.64
N GLU A 150 17.61 -11.94 12.61
CA GLU A 150 17.88 -13.34 13.01
C GLU A 150 18.73 -14.09 11.98
N SER A 151 18.80 -13.58 10.75
CA SER A 151 19.55 -14.19 9.65
C SER A 151 21.02 -13.71 9.54
N LYS A 152 21.47 -12.87 10.46
CA LYS A 152 22.85 -12.37 10.58
C LYS A 152 23.57 -13.01 11.74
#